data_0a60d3b2ff9cd78d25a8412e048fc891
#
_entry.id   0a60d3b2ff9cd78d25a8412e048fc891
#
_cell.length_a   1.000
_cell.length_b   1.000
_cell.length_c   1.000
_cell.angle_alpha   90.00
_cell.angle_beta   90.00
_cell.angle_gamma   90.00
#
_symmetry.space_group_name_H-M   'P 1'
#
loop_
_entity.id
_entity.type
_entity.pdbx_description
1 polymer ?
#
loop_
_entity_poly.entity_id
_entity_poly.type
_entity_poly.pdbx_seq_one_letter_code
_entity_poly.pdbx_strand_id
1 'polypeptide(L)'
;MRTSESPATLVDAFRRFFDFLSPRVVATACAIVVPARLALGDWTVWDAAIVFGLVAFWPLQEWLIHVFILHYRPITVLGRTIDFAVPRSHRRHHRDPWNIDILFIPSHVFLYAIPLQLVLWIGLAPTLPLAFTGLATFFVLTLHYEWVHYLVHTRYRPKSWLYDRLWRNHRLHHCKNEHYWFGVTMLSGDRLMRTAPSVGDVPTSRTCRTLGLEDGLDEGARAA
;
A
#
# COMPACT_ATOMS: atom_id res chain seq x y z
N MET A 1 22.37 8.45 13.89
CA MET A 1 21.49 7.36 13.40
C MET A 1 22.12 6.83 12.12
N ARG A 2 22.45 5.52 12.06
CA ARG A 2 22.97 4.91 10.83
C ARG A 2 21.81 4.93 9.84
N THR A 3 21.95 5.67 8.73
CA THR A 3 21.13 5.45 7.55
C THR A 3 21.38 4.01 7.14
N SER A 4 20.43 3.13 7.44
CA SER A 4 20.53 1.73 7.09
C SER A 4 20.67 1.65 5.57
N GLU A 5 21.77 1.12 5.08
CA GLU A 5 21.97 0.96 3.64
C GLU A 5 20.78 0.21 3.05
N SER A 6 20.18 0.79 2.03
CA SER A 6 19.06 0.18 1.34
C SER A 6 19.49 -1.15 0.70
N PRO A 7 18.79 -2.27 0.94
CA PRO A 7 19.22 -3.59 0.47
C PRO A 7 19.29 -3.67 -1.06
N ALA A 8 20.35 -4.31 -1.54
CA ALA A 8 20.61 -4.51 -2.97
C ALA A 8 20.34 -5.96 -3.43
N THR A 9 20.25 -6.90 -2.51
CA THR A 9 19.89 -8.30 -2.81
C THR A 9 18.49 -8.64 -2.29
N LEU A 10 17.86 -9.64 -2.90
CA LEU A 10 16.54 -10.11 -2.46
C LEU A 10 16.57 -10.70 -1.05
N VAL A 11 17.67 -11.38 -0.70
CA VAL A 11 17.85 -11.99 0.62
C VAL A 11 17.96 -10.92 1.71
N ASP A 12 18.76 -9.87 1.46
CA ASP A 12 18.91 -8.77 2.40
C ASP A 12 17.60 -7.98 2.51
N ALA A 13 16.92 -7.76 1.38
CA ALA A 13 15.60 -7.13 1.37
C ALA A 13 14.59 -7.94 2.20
N PHE A 14 14.55 -9.27 2.04
CA PHE A 14 13.64 -10.13 2.79
C PHE A 14 13.92 -10.09 4.30
N ARG A 15 15.20 -10.17 4.70
CA ARG A 15 15.57 -10.06 6.12
C ARG A 15 15.18 -8.70 6.69
N ARG A 16 15.52 -7.62 5.99
CA ARG A 16 15.24 -6.26 6.43
C ARG A 16 13.74 -5.92 6.49
N PHE A 17 12.92 -6.53 5.62
CA PHE A 17 11.47 -6.35 5.57
C PHE A 17 10.79 -6.64 6.92
N PHE A 18 11.22 -7.68 7.60
CA PHE A 18 10.67 -8.06 8.90
C PHE A 18 11.27 -7.31 10.10
N ASP A 19 12.15 -6.34 9.88
CA ASP A 19 12.55 -5.42 10.95
C ASP A 19 11.45 -4.39 11.25
N PHE A 20 10.53 -4.17 10.30
CA PHE A 20 9.46 -3.20 10.41
C PHE A 20 8.20 -3.79 11.05
N LEU A 21 7.47 -2.93 11.79
CA LEU A 21 6.27 -3.37 12.53
C LEU A 21 5.15 -3.79 11.59
N SER A 22 4.86 -3.00 10.54
CA SER A 22 3.75 -3.28 9.61
C SER A 22 3.87 -4.66 8.96
N PRO A 23 4.98 -5.03 8.29
CA PRO A 23 5.15 -6.38 7.76
C PRO A 23 4.99 -7.49 8.79
N ARG A 24 5.48 -7.28 10.03
CA ARG A 24 5.30 -8.27 11.10
C ARG A 24 3.84 -8.45 11.50
N VAL A 25 3.09 -7.37 11.66
CA VAL A 25 1.66 -7.42 11.99
C VAL A 25 0.88 -8.15 10.91
N VAL A 26 1.09 -7.78 9.64
CA VAL A 26 0.38 -8.41 8.51
C VAL A 26 0.79 -9.88 8.33
N ALA A 27 2.08 -10.18 8.44
CA ALA A 27 2.55 -11.58 8.37
C ALA A 27 2.01 -12.43 9.52
N THR A 28 1.91 -11.88 10.74
CA THR A 28 1.29 -12.56 11.88
C THR A 28 -0.20 -12.84 11.60
N ALA A 29 -0.92 -11.86 11.06
CA ALA A 29 -2.32 -12.06 10.66
C ALA A 29 -2.43 -13.19 9.61
N CYS A 30 -1.57 -13.20 8.59
CA CYS A 30 -1.50 -14.31 7.62
C CYS A 30 -1.21 -15.66 8.29
N ALA A 31 -0.24 -15.69 9.20
CA ALA A 31 0.15 -16.92 9.92
C ALA A 31 -0.96 -17.47 10.82
N ILE A 32 -1.91 -16.65 11.22
CA ILE A 32 -3.11 -17.08 11.99
C ILE A 32 -4.24 -17.46 11.04
N VAL A 33 -4.63 -16.57 10.10
CA VAL A 33 -5.87 -16.77 9.34
C VAL A 33 -5.73 -17.81 8.24
N VAL A 34 -4.55 -17.96 7.62
CA VAL A 34 -4.37 -18.96 6.55
C VAL A 34 -4.43 -20.39 7.10
N PRO A 35 -3.67 -20.77 8.15
CA PRO A 35 -3.82 -22.10 8.75
C PRO A 35 -5.22 -22.35 9.31
N ALA A 36 -5.85 -21.35 9.92
CA ALA A 36 -7.23 -21.47 10.42
C ALA A 36 -8.20 -21.76 9.27
N ARG A 37 -8.08 -21.07 8.12
CA ARG A 37 -8.90 -21.36 6.94
C ARG A 37 -8.66 -22.79 6.44
N LEU A 38 -7.42 -23.24 6.35
CA LEU A 38 -7.10 -24.60 5.92
C LEU A 38 -7.67 -25.65 6.87
N ALA A 39 -7.63 -25.42 8.18
CA ALA A 39 -8.15 -26.34 9.19
C ALA A 39 -9.67 -26.41 9.22
N LEU A 40 -10.38 -25.34 8.85
CA LEU A 40 -11.85 -25.33 8.78
C LEU A 40 -12.41 -26.24 7.68
N GLY A 41 -11.66 -26.55 6.63
CA GLY A 41 -12.14 -27.38 5.52
C GLY A 41 -13.33 -26.76 4.78
N ASP A 42 -14.32 -27.58 4.42
CA ASP A 42 -15.61 -27.16 3.80
C ASP A 42 -15.43 -26.22 2.57
N TRP A 43 -14.56 -26.64 1.66
CA TRP A 43 -14.27 -25.87 0.44
C TRP A 43 -15.44 -25.89 -0.53
N THR A 44 -15.79 -24.72 -1.04
CA THR A 44 -16.89 -24.52 -1.99
C THR A 44 -16.45 -23.66 -3.18
N VAL A 45 -17.28 -23.58 -4.20
CA VAL A 45 -17.07 -22.67 -5.33
C VAL A 45 -17.03 -21.19 -4.88
N TRP A 46 -17.68 -20.86 -3.77
CA TRP A 46 -17.71 -19.51 -3.21
C TRP A 46 -16.34 -19.07 -2.65
N ASP A 47 -15.51 -20.00 -2.22
CA ASP A 47 -14.13 -19.69 -1.85
C ASP A 47 -13.36 -19.16 -3.05
N ALA A 48 -13.47 -19.83 -4.19
CA ALA A 48 -12.86 -19.36 -5.43
C ALA A 48 -13.45 -18.01 -5.86
N ALA A 49 -14.76 -17.83 -5.75
CA ALA A 49 -15.43 -16.57 -6.10
C ALA A 49 -14.92 -15.41 -5.22
N ILE A 50 -14.76 -15.62 -3.91
CA ILE A 50 -14.19 -14.62 -2.99
C ILE A 50 -12.74 -14.27 -3.37
N VAL A 51 -11.89 -15.29 -3.58
CA VAL A 51 -10.50 -15.06 -3.96
C VAL A 51 -10.40 -14.29 -5.27
N PHE A 52 -11.09 -14.74 -6.32
CA PHE A 52 -11.08 -14.05 -7.62
C PHE A 52 -11.67 -12.65 -7.53
N GLY A 53 -12.77 -12.48 -6.79
CA GLY A 53 -13.40 -11.18 -6.59
C GLY A 53 -12.45 -10.18 -5.92
N LEU A 54 -11.78 -10.60 -4.86
CA LEU A 54 -10.81 -9.75 -4.16
C LEU A 54 -9.58 -9.44 -5.02
N VAL A 55 -9.01 -10.44 -5.71
CA VAL A 55 -7.87 -10.22 -6.62
C VAL A 55 -8.25 -9.30 -7.77
N ALA A 56 -9.44 -9.45 -8.35
CA ALA A 56 -9.92 -8.59 -9.43
C ALA A 56 -10.21 -7.16 -8.96
N PHE A 57 -10.73 -7.00 -7.74
CA PHE A 57 -11.03 -5.69 -7.15
C PHE A 57 -9.77 -4.99 -6.60
N TRP A 58 -8.73 -5.72 -6.23
CA TRP A 58 -7.54 -5.20 -5.57
C TRP A 58 -6.89 -4.01 -6.29
N PRO A 59 -6.63 -4.05 -7.61
CA PRO A 59 -6.01 -2.93 -8.32
C PRO A 59 -6.87 -1.66 -8.32
N LEU A 60 -8.20 -1.80 -8.33
CA LEU A 60 -9.10 -0.67 -8.18
C LEU A 60 -9.06 -0.12 -6.75
N GLN A 61 -9.03 -0.99 -5.74
CA GLN A 61 -8.88 -0.60 -4.34
C GLN A 61 -7.55 0.13 -4.10
N GLU A 62 -6.42 -0.38 -4.63
CA GLU A 62 -5.13 0.32 -4.57
C GLU A 62 -5.24 1.73 -5.15
N TRP A 63 -5.84 1.85 -6.32
CA TRP A 63 -6.03 3.13 -6.99
C TRP A 63 -6.90 4.08 -6.18
N LEU A 64 -8.05 3.63 -5.68
CA LEU A 64 -8.96 4.43 -4.86
C LEU A 64 -8.29 4.92 -3.57
N ILE A 65 -7.61 4.03 -2.87
CA ILE A 65 -6.88 4.39 -1.64
C ILE A 65 -5.77 5.39 -1.98
N HIS A 66 -4.99 5.16 -3.03
CA HIS A 66 -3.88 6.02 -3.39
C HIS A 66 -4.34 7.44 -3.74
N VAL A 67 -5.35 7.56 -4.60
CA VAL A 67 -5.87 8.86 -5.06
C VAL A 67 -6.62 9.59 -3.94
N PHE A 68 -7.55 8.93 -3.27
CA PHE A 68 -8.51 9.62 -2.38
C PHE A 68 -8.09 9.64 -0.92
N ILE A 69 -7.23 8.72 -0.48
CA ILE A 69 -6.77 8.66 0.91
C ILE A 69 -5.33 9.13 1.03
N LEU A 70 -4.40 8.54 0.26
CA LEU A 70 -2.98 8.85 0.41
C LEU A 70 -2.62 10.25 -0.11
N HIS A 71 -3.24 10.70 -1.21
CA HIS A 71 -3.07 12.04 -1.76
C HIS A 71 -4.06 13.07 -1.21
N TYR A 72 -4.82 12.73 -0.14
CA TYR A 72 -5.76 13.65 0.45
C TYR A 72 -5.06 14.89 1.01
N ARG A 73 -5.59 16.08 0.67
CA ARG A 73 -5.02 17.35 1.11
C ARG A 73 -5.59 17.78 2.46
N PRO A 74 -4.81 18.52 3.28
CA PRO A 74 -5.36 19.16 4.46
C PRO A 74 -6.55 20.04 4.10
N ILE A 75 -7.57 20.05 4.97
CA ILE A 75 -8.76 20.88 4.82
C ILE A 75 -8.82 21.89 5.95
N THR A 76 -9.32 23.10 5.66
CA THR A 76 -9.57 24.10 6.70
C THR A 76 -11.05 24.17 7.00
N VAL A 77 -11.41 23.86 8.25
CA VAL A 77 -12.80 23.91 8.74
C VAL A 77 -12.83 24.84 9.96
N LEU A 78 -13.68 25.85 9.90
CA LEU A 78 -13.82 26.86 10.99
C LEU A 78 -12.47 27.47 11.45
N GLY A 79 -11.59 27.78 10.49
CA GLY A 79 -10.29 28.39 10.75
C GLY A 79 -9.22 27.41 11.30
N ARG A 80 -9.53 26.11 11.44
CA ARG A 80 -8.60 25.07 11.88
C ARG A 80 -8.21 24.18 10.71
N THR A 81 -6.92 23.99 10.51
CA THR A 81 -6.42 23.04 9.50
C THR A 81 -6.43 21.62 10.07
N ILE A 82 -7.17 20.73 9.40
CA ILE A 82 -7.23 19.31 9.71
C ILE A 82 -6.34 18.58 8.69
N ASP A 83 -5.29 17.96 9.18
CA ASP A 83 -4.36 17.16 8.38
C ASP A 83 -4.30 15.73 8.92
N PHE A 84 -4.88 14.79 8.18
CA PHE A 84 -4.96 13.39 8.59
C PHE A 84 -3.59 12.72 8.56
N ALA A 85 -3.35 11.83 9.52
CA ALA A 85 -2.06 11.17 9.74
C ALA A 85 -1.61 10.31 8.54
N VAL A 86 -2.54 9.60 7.88
CA VAL A 86 -2.22 8.72 6.76
C VAL A 86 -1.72 9.50 5.54
N PRO A 87 -2.45 10.49 4.98
CA PRO A 87 -1.94 11.29 3.86
C PRO A 87 -0.70 12.10 4.23
N ARG A 88 -0.56 12.56 5.47
CA ARG A 88 0.66 13.22 5.95
C ARG A 88 1.86 12.28 5.90
N SER A 89 1.72 11.03 6.31
CA SER A 89 2.77 10.02 6.19
C SER A 89 3.15 9.77 4.73
N HIS A 90 2.15 9.71 3.84
CA HIS A 90 2.38 9.50 2.42
C HIS A 90 3.08 10.71 1.75
N ARG A 91 2.76 11.95 2.13
CA ARG A 91 3.50 13.14 1.68
C ARG A 91 4.96 13.11 2.11
N ARG A 92 5.25 12.68 3.34
CA ARG A 92 6.64 12.49 3.80
C ARG A 92 7.36 11.43 2.95
N HIS A 93 6.66 10.35 2.59
CA HIS A 93 7.18 9.34 1.70
C HIS A 93 7.47 9.91 0.29
N HIS A 94 6.62 10.77 -0.28
CA HIS A 94 6.92 11.45 -1.55
C HIS A 94 8.15 12.36 -1.48
N ARG A 95 8.37 13.04 -0.36
CA ARG A 95 9.55 13.90 -0.17
C ARG A 95 10.85 13.10 -0.14
N ASP A 96 10.85 11.98 0.52
CA ASP A 96 12.01 11.08 0.65
C ASP A 96 11.64 9.63 0.35
N PRO A 97 11.38 9.30 -0.94
CA PRO A 97 10.91 7.97 -1.32
C PRO A 97 11.95 6.86 -1.14
N TRP A 98 13.21 7.23 -0.87
CA TRP A 98 14.28 6.25 -0.64
C TRP A 98 14.50 5.97 0.85
N ASN A 99 13.79 6.63 1.71
CA ASN A 99 13.80 6.39 3.14
C ASN A 99 12.83 5.24 3.48
N ILE A 100 13.37 4.04 3.62
CA ILE A 100 12.61 2.83 3.87
C ILE A 100 11.89 2.81 5.23
N ASP A 101 12.24 3.69 6.17
CA ASP A 101 11.63 3.74 7.50
C ASP A 101 10.21 4.37 7.50
N ILE A 102 9.83 5.02 6.41
CA ILE A 102 8.53 5.73 6.28
C ILE A 102 7.64 5.17 5.17
N LEU A 103 7.96 4.00 4.61
CA LEU A 103 7.25 3.38 3.49
C LEU A 103 5.95 2.69 3.88
N PHE A 104 5.98 2.06 5.05
CA PHE A 104 5.00 1.06 5.46
C PHE A 104 3.69 1.68 5.95
N ILE A 105 2.63 0.86 5.98
CA ILE A 105 1.35 1.27 6.57
C ILE A 105 1.59 1.73 8.01
N PRO A 106 1.19 2.95 8.38
CA PRO A 106 1.37 3.46 9.74
C PRO A 106 0.67 2.55 10.77
N SER A 107 1.34 2.27 11.88
CA SER A 107 0.87 1.30 12.87
C SER A 107 -0.53 1.57 13.44
N HIS A 108 -0.91 2.84 13.59
CA HIS A 108 -2.23 3.22 14.06
C HIS A 108 -3.36 2.81 13.10
N VAL A 109 -3.07 2.59 11.80
CA VAL A 109 -4.04 2.11 10.82
C VAL A 109 -4.57 0.73 11.22
N PHE A 110 -3.73 -0.13 11.78
CA PHE A 110 -4.13 -1.48 12.20
C PHE A 110 -5.14 -1.50 13.33
N LEU A 111 -5.20 -0.43 14.14
CA LEU A 111 -6.17 -0.32 15.25
C LEU A 111 -7.62 -0.25 14.76
N TYR A 112 -7.85 0.20 13.54
CA TYR A 112 -9.18 0.26 12.95
C TYR A 112 -9.34 -0.64 11.72
N ALA A 113 -8.29 -0.85 10.93
CA ALA A 113 -8.37 -1.67 9.73
C ALA A 113 -8.58 -3.15 10.04
N ILE A 114 -7.87 -3.71 11.05
CA ILE A 114 -8.05 -5.11 11.45
C ILE A 114 -9.45 -5.35 12.01
N PRO A 115 -9.95 -4.60 13.02
CA PRO A 115 -11.32 -4.75 13.49
C PRO A 115 -12.37 -4.59 12.37
N LEU A 116 -12.17 -3.64 11.46
CA LEU A 116 -13.08 -3.44 10.33
C LEU A 116 -13.12 -4.69 9.44
N GLN A 117 -11.97 -5.28 9.10
CA GLN A 117 -11.93 -6.50 8.28
C GLN A 117 -12.60 -7.68 9.00
N LEU A 118 -12.38 -7.83 10.30
CA LEU A 118 -13.04 -8.87 11.09
C LEU A 118 -14.57 -8.69 11.08
N VAL A 119 -15.05 -7.47 11.34
CA VAL A 119 -16.50 -7.17 11.33
C VAL A 119 -17.11 -7.39 9.95
N LEU A 120 -16.45 -6.93 8.88
CA LEU A 120 -16.93 -7.11 7.51
C LEU A 120 -17.01 -8.59 7.14
N TRP A 121 -15.95 -9.35 7.32
CA TRP A 121 -15.91 -10.74 6.87
C TRP A 121 -16.72 -11.67 7.76
N ILE A 122 -16.63 -11.54 9.09
CA ILE A 122 -17.42 -12.38 10.00
C ILE A 122 -18.90 -11.98 9.99
N GLY A 123 -19.21 -10.71 9.78
CA GLY A 123 -20.58 -10.19 9.74
C GLY A 123 -21.31 -10.40 8.41
N LEU A 124 -20.59 -10.40 7.27
CA LEU A 124 -21.22 -10.46 5.95
C LEU A 124 -21.11 -11.85 5.29
N ALA A 125 -20.10 -12.65 5.62
CA ALA A 125 -19.97 -13.97 5.04
C ALA A 125 -21.03 -14.94 5.62
N PRO A 126 -21.69 -15.75 4.79
CA PRO A 126 -22.74 -16.65 5.23
C PRO A 126 -22.24 -17.81 6.12
N THR A 127 -20.95 -18.13 6.07
CA THR A 127 -20.32 -19.16 6.87
C THR A 127 -18.94 -18.75 7.38
N LEU A 128 -18.51 -19.31 8.50
CA LEU A 128 -17.19 -19.05 9.07
C LEU A 128 -16.04 -19.42 8.12
N PRO A 129 -16.03 -20.56 7.41
CA PRO A 129 -15.02 -20.85 6.40
C PRO A 129 -14.88 -19.78 5.34
N LEU A 130 -15.98 -19.26 4.78
CA LEU A 130 -15.96 -18.18 3.78
C LEU A 130 -15.46 -16.86 4.35
N ALA A 131 -15.79 -16.54 5.61
CA ALA A 131 -15.22 -15.38 6.31
C ALA A 131 -13.70 -15.48 6.37
N PHE A 132 -13.17 -16.63 6.74
CA PHE A 132 -11.73 -16.85 6.81
C PHE A 132 -11.07 -16.89 5.42
N THR A 133 -11.77 -17.30 4.37
CA THR A 133 -11.27 -17.15 2.98
C THR A 133 -11.09 -15.69 2.61
N GLY A 134 -12.06 -14.86 2.94
CA GLY A 134 -11.96 -13.40 2.71
C GLY A 134 -10.83 -12.76 3.50
N LEU A 135 -10.74 -13.03 4.80
CA LEU A 135 -9.67 -12.55 5.67
C LEU A 135 -8.29 -12.99 5.19
N ALA A 136 -8.12 -14.30 4.89
CA ALA A 136 -6.85 -14.83 4.41
C ALA A 136 -6.42 -14.16 3.10
N THR A 137 -7.33 -14.04 2.14
CA THR A 137 -7.05 -13.40 0.85
C THR A 137 -6.68 -11.93 1.05
N PHE A 138 -7.42 -11.19 1.86
CA PHE A 138 -7.14 -9.78 2.15
C PHE A 138 -5.75 -9.59 2.78
N PHE A 139 -5.41 -10.34 3.82
CA PHE A 139 -4.10 -10.18 4.47
C PHE A 139 -2.94 -10.65 3.59
N VAL A 140 -3.11 -11.68 2.77
CA VAL A 140 -2.08 -12.11 1.80
C VAL A 140 -1.85 -11.02 0.75
N LEU A 141 -2.91 -10.42 0.21
CA LEU A 141 -2.80 -9.30 -0.73
C LEU A 141 -2.17 -8.06 -0.07
N THR A 142 -2.51 -7.77 1.18
CA THR A 142 -1.88 -6.68 1.96
C THR A 142 -0.39 -6.94 2.17
N LEU A 143 0.01 -8.16 2.52
CA LEU A 143 1.42 -8.52 2.68
C LEU A 143 2.18 -8.42 1.35
N HIS A 144 1.53 -8.84 0.26
CA HIS A 144 2.07 -8.69 -1.09
C HIS A 144 2.25 -7.21 -1.47
N TYR A 145 1.28 -6.35 -1.14
CA TYR A 145 1.37 -4.91 -1.33
C TYR A 145 2.57 -4.32 -0.58
N GLU A 146 2.69 -4.59 0.71
CA GLU A 146 3.80 -4.12 1.54
C GLU A 146 5.16 -4.56 0.97
N TRP A 147 5.25 -5.82 0.54
CA TRP A 147 6.48 -6.37 -0.03
C TRP A 147 6.86 -5.72 -1.36
N VAL A 148 5.93 -5.58 -2.31
CA VAL A 148 6.21 -4.97 -3.62
C VAL A 148 6.53 -3.50 -3.45
N HIS A 149 5.75 -2.75 -2.65
CA HIS A 149 5.99 -1.35 -2.37
C HIS A 149 7.39 -1.13 -1.77
N TYR A 150 7.74 -1.93 -0.76
CA TYR A 150 9.07 -1.89 -0.18
C TYR A 150 10.18 -2.17 -1.20
N LEU A 151 10.07 -3.24 -1.98
CA LEU A 151 11.09 -3.58 -2.98
C LEU A 151 11.31 -2.47 -4.01
N VAL A 152 10.24 -1.82 -4.47
CA VAL A 152 10.33 -0.71 -5.44
C VAL A 152 11.21 0.42 -4.92
N HIS A 153 11.21 0.67 -3.61
CA HIS A 153 11.97 1.73 -2.97
C HIS A 153 13.38 1.29 -2.48
N THR A 154 13.75 0.03 -2.70
CA THR A 154 15.11 -0.46 -2.39
C THR A 154 16.07 -0.32 -3.59
N ARG A 155 17.34 -0.64 -3.35
CA ARG A 155 18.37 -0.74 -4.40
C ARG A 155 18.28 -2.04 -5.21
N TYR A 156 17.42 -2.97 -4.79
CA TYR A 156 17.20 -4.22 -5.53
C TYR A 156 16.64 -3.93 -6.93
N ARG A 157 17.31 -4.44 -7.95
CA ARG A 157 16.87 -4.27 -9.33
C ARG A 157 16.03 -5.45 -9.80
N PRO A 158 14.92 -5.19 -10.54
CA PRO A 158 14.08 -6.24 -11.08
C PRO A 158 14.86 -7.22 -11.97
N LYS A 159 14.51 -8.51 -11.81
CA LYS A 159 15.02 -9.59 -12.66
C LYS A 159 13.94 -10.25 -13.51
N SER A 160 12.67 -9.88 -13.29
CA SER A 160 11.53 -10.36 -14.07
C SER A 160 10.84 -9.20 -14.79
N TRP A 161 10.29 -9.47 -15.96
CA TRP A 161 9.54 -8.50 -16.75
C TRP A 161 8.34 -7.90 -15.99
N LEU A 162 7.60 -8.72 -15.26
CA LEU A 162 6.45 -8.25 -14.49
C LEU A 162 6.88 -7.26 -13.41
N TYR A 163 7.87 -7.64 -12.60
CA TYR A 163 8.34 -6.78 -11.53
C TYR A 163 9.02 -5.49 -12.06
N ASP A 164 9.73 -5.54 -13.20
CA ASP A 164 10.29 -4.34 -13.84
C ASP A 164 9.20 -3.32 -14.20
N ARG A 165 8.04 -3.79 -14.66
CA ARG A 165 6.90 -2.91 -14.95
C ARG A 165 6.34 -2.23 -13.70
N LEU A 166 6.14 -2.98 -12.61
CA LEU A 166 5.68 -2.45 -11.33
C LEU A 166 6.68 -1.44 -10.78
N TRP A 167 7.96 -1.81 -10.80
CA TRP A 167 9.07 -0.98 -10.35
C TRP A 167 9.15 0.35 -11.10
N ARG A 168 9.01 0.34 -12.43
CA ARG A 168 9.00 1.56 -13.25
C ARG A 168 7.75 2.39 -13.00
N ASN A 169 6.59 1.77 -12.95
CA ASN A 169 5.30 2.45 -12.74
C ASN A 169 5.33 3.32 -11.49
N HIS A 170 5.63 2.71 -10.35
CA HIS A 170 5.61 3.43 -9.09
C HIS A 170 6.74 4.47 -8.96
N ARG A 171 7.90 4.23 -9.55
CA ARG A 171 8.98 5.24 -9.64
C ARG A 171 8.62 6.42 -10.53
N LEU A 172 7.87 6.21 -11.60
CA LEU A 172 7.35 7.31 -12.43
C LEU A 172 6.38 8.18 -11.64
N HIS A 173 5.53 7.58 -10.81
CA HIS A 173 4.66 8.28 -9.89
C HIS A 173 5.44 9.22 -8.96
N HIS A 174 6.49 8.74 -8.31
CA HIS A 174 7.30 9.55 -7.40
C HIS A 174 8.25 10.55 -8.06
N CYS A 175 8.72 10.26 -9.28
CA CYS A 175 9.83 11.02 -9.86
C CYS A 175 9.44 11.81 -11.11
N LYS A 176 8.31 11.48 -11.75
CA LYS A 176 7.88 12.15 -12.96
C LYS A 176 6.58 12.91 -12.77
N ASN A 177 5.51 12.23 -12.33
CA ASN A 177 4.23 12.91 -12.14
C ASN A 177 3.30 12.13 -11.20
N GLU A 178 2.98 12.72 -10.08
CA GLU A 178 2.15 12.17 -8.99
C GLU A 178 0.66 12.04 -9.35
N HIS A 179 0.23 12.54 -10.49
CA HIS A 179 -1.15 12.41 -10.96
C HIS A 179 -1.40 11.16 -11.82
N TYR A 180 -0.36 10.35 -12.04
CA TYR A 180 -0.40 9.14 -12.87
C TYR A 180 0.35 7.99 -12.19
N TRP A 181 0.16 6.77 -12.70
CA TRP A 181 0.91 5.57 -12.30
C TRP A 181 0.76 5.21 -10.82
N PHE A 182 -0.48 5.23 -10.32
CA PHE A 182 -0.81 4.98 -8.91
C PHE A 182 -0.66 3.51 -8.46
N GLY A 183 -0.79 2.56 -9.40
CA GLY A 183 -0.71 1.12 -9.11
C GLY A 183 0.67 0.71 -8.59
N VAL A 184 0.68 -0.06 -7.54
CA VAL A 184 1.88 -0.59 -6.87
C VAL A 184 2.08 -2.07 -7.19
N THR A 185 1.07 -2.90 -6.94
CA THR A 185 1.15 -4.36 -7.14
C THR A 185 0.50 -4.82 -8.44
N MET A 186 -0.42 -4.03 -8.99
CA MET A 186 -1.14 -4.34 -10.21
C MET A 186 -1.37 -3.06 -11.03
N LEU A 187 -1.11 -3.13 -12.35
CA LEU A 187 -1.24 -1.97 -13.26
C LEU A 187 -2.63 -1.85 -13.89
N SER A 188 -3.53 -2.80 -13.61
CA SER A 188 -4.88 -2.82 -14.21
C SER A 188 -5.78 -1.71 -13.66
N GLY A 189 -5.59 -1.27 -12.43
CA GLY A 189 -6.28 -0.11 -11.85
C GLY A 189 -6.00 1.16 -12.63
N ASP A 190 -4.73 1.47 -12.87
CA ASP A 190 -4.33 2.62 -13.68
C ASP A 190 -4.87 2.59 -15.11
N ARG A 191 -4.92 1.39 -15.72
CA ARG A 191 -5.49 1.23 -17.07
C ARG A 191 -6.99 1.48 -17.07
N LEU A 192 -7.70 0.90 -16.11
CA LEU A 192 -9.15 1.07 -15.95
C LEU A 192 -9.50 2.54 -15.73
N MET A 193 -8.74 3.23 -14.90
CA MET A 193 -8.96 4.63 -14.52
C MET A 193 -8.26 5.63 -15.46
N ARG A 194 -7.59 5.13 -16.53
CA ARG A 194 -6.88 5.94 -17.53
C ARG A 194 -5.77 6.82 -16.96
N THR A 195 -5.11 6.34 -15.93
CA THR A 195 -3.97 7.00 -15.27
C THR A 195 -2.61 6.35 -15.59
N ALA A 196 -2.52 5.57 -16.68
CA ALA A 196 -1.30 4.96 -17.20
C ALA A 196 -0.94 5.51 -18.59
N PRO A 197 -0.67 6.82 -18.76
CA PRO A 197 -0.27 7.38 -20.04
C PRO A 197 1.12 6.91 -20.47
N SER A 198 1.46 7.12 -21.73
CA SER A 198 2.84 6.95 -22.21
C SER A 198 3.76 7.96 -21.52
N VAL A 199 4.95 7.53 -21.15
CA VAL A 199 5.91 8.37 -20.38
C VAL A 199 6.28 9.66 -21.12
N GLY A 200 6.35 9.59 -22.48
CA GLY A 200 6.66 10.74 -23.34
C GLY A 200 5.56 11.80 -23.38
N ASP A 201 4.31 11.40 -23.15
CA ASP A 201 3.14 12.29 -23.27
C ASP A 201 2.88 13.11 -22.00
N VAL A 202 3.60 12.81 -20.91
CA VAL A 202 3.38 13.47 -19.61
C VAL A 202 4.59 14.33 -19.26
N PRO A 203 4.41 15.64 -18.98
CA PRO A 203 5.48 16.49 -18.48
C PRO A 203 5.88 16.07 -17.07
N THR A 204 7.12 16.36 -16.70
CA THR A 204 7.57 16.20 -15.31
C THR A 204 6.89 17.24 -14.43
N SER A 205 6.16 16.77 -13.42
CA SER A 205 5.50 17.63 -12.43
C SER A 205 6.52 18.27 -11.51
N ARG A 206 6.29 19.55 -11.18
CA ARG A 206 7.10 20.28 -10.19
C ARG A 206 6.74 19.90 -8.75
N THR A 207 5.62 19.20 -8.57
CA THR A 207 5.02 18.86 -7.27
C THR A 207 5.13 17.39 -6.90
N CYS A 208 5.88 16.57 -7.66
CA CYS A 208 6.06 15.13 -7.35
C CYS A 208 6.50 14.89 -5.90
N ARG A 209 7.33 15.77 -5.34
CA ARG A 209 7.86 15.62 -3.98
C ARG A 209 6.98 16.24 -2.90
N THR A 210 6.20 17.23 -3.22
CA THR A 210 5.43 18.01 -2.23
C THR A 210 3.93 17.74 -2.31
N LEU A 211 3.46 17.05 -3.36
CA LEU A 211 2.04 16.88 -3.70
C LEU A 211 1.29 18.22 -3.76
N GLY A 212 2.01 19.29 -4.13
CA GLY A 212 1.47 20.66 -4.23
C GLY A 212 1.20 21.35 -2.89
N LEU A 213 1.86 20.90 -1.82
CA LEU A 213 1.82 21.55 -0.51
C LEU A 213 3.19 22.14 -0.17
N GLU A 214 3.20 23.37 0.34
CA GLU A 214 4.42 24.03 0.78
C GLU A 214 4.98 23.40 2.07
N ASP A 215 6.29 23.49 2.27
CA ASP A 215 7.03 22.79 3.34
C ASP A 215 6.64 23.20 4.78
N GLY A 216 5.94 24.33 4.98
CA GLY A 216 5.57 24.83 6.30
C GLY A 216 4.44 24.08 7.02
N LEU A 217 3.66 23.26 6.34
CA LEU A 217 2.52 22.56 6.95
C LEU A 217 2.89 21.32 7.79
N ASP A 218 4.08 20.76 7.58
CA ASP A 218 4.52 19.56 8.31
C ASP A 218 5.29 19.87 9.61
N GLU A 219 5.77 21.09 9.81
CA GLU A 219 6.54 21.47 11.00
C GLU A 219 5.67 21.71 12.23
N GLY A 220 4.42 22.14 12.03
CA GLY A 220 3.46 22.37 13.13
C GLY A 220 3.03 21.11 13.90
N ALA A 221 3.28 19.92 13.39
CA ALA A 221 2.89 18.65 14.01
C ALA A 221 3.97 18.03 14.92
N ARG A 222 5.16 18.65 15.02
CA ARG A 222 6.22 18.23 15.96
C ARG A 222 6.13 18.92 17.32
N ALA A 223 5.23 19.89 17.49
CA ALA A 223 5.10 20.73 18.68
C ALA A 223 3.78 20.51 19.46
N ALA A 224 3.01 19.44 19.17
CA ALA A 224 1.79 19.12 19.90
C ALA A 224 1.81 17.67 20.44
#